data_ed4bf8260c6e9e9ff26e1b3ee3baee29
#
_entry.id   ed4bf8260c6e9e9ff26e1b3ee3baee29
#
_cell.length_a   1.000
_cell.length_b   1.000
_cell.length_c   1.000
_cell.angle_alpha   90.00
_cell.angle_beta   90.00
_cell.angle_gamma   90.00
#
_symmetry.space_group_name_H-M   'P 1'
#
loop_
_entity.id
_entity.type
_entity.pdbx_description
1 polymer ?
#
loop_
_entity_poly.entity_id
_entity_poly.type
_entity_poly.pdbx_seq_one_letter_code
_entity_poly.pdbx_strand_id
1 'polypeptide(L)'
;MAGFDANEHLTPFRDARGYGAILFDRVQLRQPDPAWFDPGHWGAAAHAIATGGRGGAWRIAMDGGEAFLRQYLRGGLVARLSRDAHLWRGIAHVRSFSEYRLLRELRARGLPVPRPYAACYRREGLVYRAAILMQWLPEVRSLAALLGEDAPPWEAAGELVARFHRQGLDHADLNAHNLLFDAEGRGWLVDLDRSRLRIPATAWREANLARLQRSLRKLAGARAPARVEAGFRALRAAYDAAWQRGY
;
A
#
# COMPACT_ATOMS: atom_id res chain seq x y z
N MET A 1 17.93 13.41 7.22
CA MET A 1 18.34 12.16 7.92
C MET A 1 17.10 11.64 8.63
N ALA A 2 16.57 10.48 8.21
CA ALA A 2 15.51 9.82 8.96
C ALA A 2 16.12 9.32 10.27
N GLY A 3 15.64 9.88 11.40
CA GLY A 3 16.05 9.43 12.72
C GLY A 3 15.72 7.93 12.85
N PHE A 4 16.65 7.15 13.37
CA PHE A 4 16.38 5.78 13.79
C PHE A 4 15.32 5.86 14.90
N ASP A 5 14.13 5.33 14.63
CA ASP A 5 13.14 5.13 15.68
C ASP A 5 13.66 4.04 16.62
N ALA A 6 13.69 4.34 17.93
CA ALA A 6 14.23 3.43 18.97
C ALA A 6 13.56 2.03 18.97
N ASN A 7 12.37 1.93 18.37
CA ASN A 7 11.60 0.68 18.29
C ASN A 7 11.80 -0.08 16.96
N GLU A 8 12.52 0.50 15.98
CA GLU A 8 12.84 -0.18 14.73
C GLU A 8 14.00 -1.14 14.90
N HIS A 9 13.77 -2.42 14.65
CA HIS A 9 14.77 -3.47 14.73
C HIS A 9 15.01 -4.12 13.39
N LEU A 10 16.28 -4.42 13.13
CA LEU A 10 16.73 -5.16 11.95
C LEU A 10 17.39 -6.46 12.40
N THR A 11 16.76 -7.59 12.08
CA THR A 11 17.33 -8.91 12.37
C THR A 11 17.82 -9.55 11.07
N PRO A 12 19.14 -9.73 10.89
CA PRO A 12 19.69 -10.44 9.76
C PRO A 12 19.43 -11.93 9.84
N PHE A 13 19.32 -12.60 8.70
CA PHE A 13 19.23 -14.06 8.61
C PHE A 13 19.98 -14.58 7.37
N ARG A 14 20.29 -15.87 7.42
CA ARG A 14 20.85 -16.63 6.30
C ARG A 14 20.21 -18.00 6.23
N ASP A 15 19.77 -18.40 5.06
CA ASP A 15 19.21 -19.72 4.79
C ASP A 15 19.73 -20.28 3.45
N ALA A 16 19.23 -21.44 3.03
CA ALA A 16 19.64 -22.09 1.78
C ALA A 16 19.31 -21.26 0.52
N ARG A 17 18.40 -20.28 0.62
CA ARG A 17 17.97 -19.42 -0.48
C ARG A 17 18.74 -18.09 -0.54
N GLY A 18 19.66 -17.83 0.40
CA GLY A 18 20.45 -16.61 0.42
C GLY A 18 20.53 -15.96 1.81
N TYR A 19 20.81 -14.66 1.84
CA TYR A 19 20.82 -13.88 3.07
C TYR A 19 19.87 -12.69 2.98
N GLY A 20 19.39 -12.26 4.11
CA GLY A 20 18.43 -11.17 4.17
C GLY A 20 18.34 -10.53 5.54
N ALA A 21 17.33 -9.69 5.70
CA ALA A 21 16.97 -9.17 7.00
C ALA A 21 15.47 -8.90 7.10
N ILE A 22 14.98 -8.90 8.34
CA ILE A 22 13.63 -8.51 8.71
C ILE A 22 13.70 -7.19 9.47
N LEU A 23 12.92 -6.23 9.02
CA LEU A 23 12.68 -4.95 9.66
C LEU A 23 11.33 -5.01 10.36
N PHE A 24 11.28 -4.70 11.66
CA PHE A 24 10.06 -4.79 12.45
C PHE A 24 10.11 -3.86 13.67
N ASP A 25 8.97 -3.73 14.35
CA ASP A 25 8.84 -3.02 15.61
C ASP A 25 8.74 -4.03 16.75
N ARG A 26 9.69 -3.98 17.71
CA ARG A 26 9.74 -4.91 18.87
C ARG A 26 8.53 -4.80 19.79
N VAL A 27 7.87 -3.67 19.82
CA VAL A 27 6.64 -3.51 20.62
C VAL A 27 5.50 -4.33 20.02
N GLN A 28 5.50 -4.54 18.70
CA GLN A 28 4.45 -5.28 18.01
C GLN A 28 4.79 -6.76 17.82
N LEU A 29 6.05 -7.06 17.51
CA LEU A 29 6.50 -8.41 17.24
C LEU A 29 7.81 -8.67 18.00
N ARG A 30 7.84 -9.69 18.84
CA ARG A 30 9.06 -10.02 19.62
C ARG A 30 10.15 -10.65 18.76
N GLN A 31 9.79 -11.60 17.89
CA GLN A 31 10.75 -12.36 17.09
C GLN A 31 10.10 -12.86 15.79
N PRO A 32 10.09 -12.05 14.72
CA PRO A 32 9.56 -12.49 13.44
C PRO A 32 10.48 -13.52 12.79
N ASP A 33 9.87 -14.55 12.17
CA ASP A 33 10.58 -15.59 11.44
C ASP A 33 10.60 -15.26 9.92
N PRO A 34 11.73 -15.45 9.19
CA PRO A 34 11.78 -15.32 7.74
C PRO A 34 10.76 -16.18 6.99
N ALA A 35 10.34 -17.30 7.56
CA ALA A 35 9.31 -18.17 6.98
C ALA A 35 7.94 -17.50 6.88
N TRP A 36 7.62 -16.54 7.75
CA TRP A 36 6.33 -15.83 7.72
C TRP A 36 6.07 -15.07 6.41
N PHE A 37 7.10 -14.76 5.65
CA PHE A 37 7.01 -14.07 4.37
C PHE A 37 6.85 -15.01 3.17
N ASP A 38 6.77 -16.31 3.43
CA ASP A 38 6.44 -17.35 2.45
C ASP A 38 4.99 -17.83 2.70
N PRO A 39 4.04 -17.61 1.78
CA PRO A 39 2.67 -18.07 1.98
C PRO A 39 2.58 -19.59 2.16
N GLY A 40 3.53 -20.37 1.63
CA GLY A 40 3.59 -21.81 1.81
C GLY A 40 3.81 -22.24 3.26
N HIS A 41 4.47 -21.40 4.08
CA HIS A 41 4.64 -21.64 5.53
C HIS A 41 3.29 -21.73 6.26
N TRP A 42 2.32 -20.94 5.81
CA TRP A 42 1.01 -20.81 6.46
C TRP A 42 0.00 -21.90 6.03
N GLY A 43 0.29 -22.65 4.96
CA GLY A 43 -0.57 -23.72 4.49
C GLY A 43 -2.03 -23.27 4.32
N ALA A 44 -2.95 -23.95 5.02
CA ALA A 44 -4.38 -23.64 4.98
C ALA A 44 -4.75 -22.29 5.64
N ALA A 45 -3.87 -21.69 6.46
CA ALA A 45 -4.09 -20.38 7.05
C ALA A 45 -3.79 -19.21 6.08
N ALA A 46 -3.23 -19.48 4.90
CA ALA A 46 -3.00 -18.49 3.85
C ALA A 46 -4.07 -18.55 2.76
N HIS A 47 -4.86 -17.49 2.66
CA HIS A 47 -5.88 -17.36 1.62
C HIS A 47 -5.42 -16.34 0.58
N ALA A 48 -5.22 -16.77 -0.67
CA ALA A 48 -4.84 -15.86 -1.75
C ALA A 48 -5.94 -14.84 -2.01
N ILE A 49 -5.54 -13.58 -2.17
CA ILE A 49 -6.47 -12.48 -2.47
C ILE A 49 -6.38 -12.18 -3.95
N ALA A 50 -7.50 -12.29 -4.65
CA ALA A 50 -7.61 -11.93 -6.06
C ALA A 50 -7.67 -10.40 -6.21
N THR A 51 -6.53 -9.72 -6.00
CA THR A 51 -6.41 -8.28 -6.26
C THR A 51 -5.80 -8.06 -7.63
N GLY A 52 -6.59 -7.56 -8.56
CA GLY A 52 -6.13 -6.81 -9.74
C GLY A 52 -5.00 -7.40 -10.60
N GLY A 53 -4.83 -8.72 -10.66
CA GLY A 53 -4.17 -9.30 -11.83
C GLY A 53 -2.76 -9.87 -11.68
N ARG A 54 -2.07 -9.88 -10.52
CA ARG A 54 -0.69 -10.43 -10.50
C ARG A 54 -0.40 -11.50 -9.45
N GLY A 55 -1.32 -11.78 -8.52
CA GLY A 55 -1.02 -12.65 -7.39
C GLY A 55 0.07 -12.05 -6.49
N GLY A 56 0.31 -12.60 -5.32
CA GLY A 56 1.33 -12.09 -4.41
C GLY A 56 0.77 -11.35 -3.21
N ALA A 57 -0.53 -11.50 -2.96
CA ALA A 57 -1.21 -11.00 -1.78
C ALA A 57 -2.04 -12.12 -1.12
N TRP A 58 -1.93 -12.22 0.21
CA TRP A 58 -2.63 -13.24 1.00
C TRP A 58 -3.18 -12.63 2.29
N ARG A 59 -4.36 -13.10 2.68
CA ARG A 59 -4.84 -13.00 4.05
C ARG A 59 -4.27 -14.17 4.83
N ILE A 60 -3.60 -13.88 5.94
CA ILE A 60 -2.93 -14.86 6.79
C ILE A 60 -3.62 -14.87 8.15
N ALA A 61 -4.05 -16.05 8.62
CA ALA A 61 -4.47 -16.22 10.01
C ALA A 61 -3.23 -16.45 10.87
N MET A 62 -2.97 -15.51 11.79
CA MET A 62 -1.84 -15.55 12.75
C MET A 62 -2.37 -15.69 14.17
N ASP A 63 -1.50 -16.10 15.10
CA ASP A 63 -1.80 -16.01 16.53
C ASP A 63 -2.09 -14.54 16.90
N GLY A 64 -3.32 -14.29 17.35
CA GLY A 64 -3.76 -12.93 17.72
C GLY A 64 -4.48 -12.15 16.63
N GLY A 65 -4.80 -12.75 15.47
CA GLY A 65 -5.64 -12.12 14.46
C GLY A 65 -5.22 -12.39 13.01
N GLU A 66 -5.69 -11.54 12.13
CA GLU A 66 -5.42 -11.66 10.70
C GLU A 66 -4.39 -10.62 10.23
N ALA A 67 -3.58 -11.02 9.26
CA ALA A 67 -2.60 -10.15 8.62
C ALA A 67 -2.72 -10.20 7.10
N PHE A 68 -2.24 -9.15 6.45
CA PHE A 68 -2.06 -9.07 5.01
C PHE A 68 -0.58 -9.26 4.69
N LEU A 69 -0.27 -10.33 3.96
CA LEU A 69 1.05 -10.60 3.43
C LEU A 69 1.10 -10.21 1.95
N ARG A 70 2.06 -9.37 1.57
CA ARG A 70 2.29 -9.00 0.18
C ARG A 70 3.74 -9.24 -0.23
N GLN A 71 3.90 -9.94 -1.34
CA GLN A 71 5.18 -10.06 -2.04
C GLN A 71 5.29 -9.01 -3.15
N TYR A 72 6.47 -8.42 -3.32
CA TYR A 72 6.73 -7.39 -4.32
C TYR A 72 7.03 -8.03 -5.68
N LEU A 73 6.03 -8.07 -6.53
CA LEU A 73 6.16 -8.64 -7.87
C LEU A 73 6.52 -7.56 -8.90
N ARG A 74 7.28 -7.95 -9.92
CA ARG A 74 7.56 -7.11 -11.09
C ARG A 74 6.39 -7.12 -12.06
N GLY A 75 6.21 -5.99 -12.76
CA GLY A 75 5.32 -5.87 -13.92
C GLY A 75 6.08 -5.67 -15.22
N GLY A 76 5.36 -5.79 -16.34
CA GLY A 76 5.90 -5.51 -17.67
C GLY A 76 6.71 -6.68 -18.26
N LEU A 77 7.44 -6.41 -19.37
CA LEU A 77 8.21 -7.40 -20.13
C LEU A 77 9.29 -8.12 -19.28
N VAL A 78 9.84 -7.43 -18.28
CA VAL A 78 10.86 -8.00 -17.37
C VAL A 78 10.28 -9.11 -16.47
N ALA A 79 8.96 -9.12 -16.23
CA ALA A 79 8.29 -10.18 -15.48
C ALA A 79 8.34 -11.55 -16.17
N ARG A 80 8.68 -11.59 -17.48
CA ARG A 80 8.90 -12.84 -18.22
C ARG A 80 10.18 -13.57 -17.80
N LEU A 81 11.19 -12.84 -17.32
CA LEU A 81 12.47 -13.41 -16.87
C LEU A 81 12.50 -13.67 -15.35
N SER A 82 11.86 -12.83 -14.55
CA SER A 82 11.68 -13.04 -13.11
C SER A 82 10.55 -12.17 -12.58
N ARG A 83 9.55 -12.82 -11.97
CA ARG A 83 8.34 -12.12 -11.47
C ARG A 83 8.56 -11.37 -10.16
N ASP A 84 9.54 -11.77 -9.35
CA ASP A 84 9.71 -11.34 -7.96
C ASP A 84 11.12 -10.82 -7.61
N ALA A 85 12.08 -10.89 -8.53
CA ALA A 85 13.45 -10.48 -8.27
C ALA A 85 13.70 -9.02 -8.67
N HIS A 86 14.27 -8.25 -7.77
CA HIS A 86 14.65 -6.85 -7.94
C HIS A 86 16.16 -6.68 -7.92
N LEU A 87 16.72 -5.75 -8.72
CA LEU A 87 18.15 -5.48 -8.71
C LEU A 87 18.56 -4.93 -7.34
N TRP A 88 19.59 -5.53 -6.75
CA TRP A 88 20.15 -5.07 -5.49
C TRP A 88 20.95 -3.77 -5.66
N ARG A 89 20.59 -2.75 -4.90
CA ARG A 89 21.27 -1.45 -4.86
C ARG A 89 21.61 -1.02 -3.44
N GLY A 90 21.67 -1.98 -2.51
CA GLY A 90 21.87 -1.72 -1.10
C GLY A 90 20.56 -1.71 -0.29
N ILE A 91 20.70 -1.86 1.01
CA ILE A 91 19.58 -2.01 1.96
C ILE A 91 18.64 -0.78 1.98
N ALA A 92 19.19 0.42 1.73
CA ALA A 92 18.42 1.67 1.67
C ALA A 92 17.41 1.70 0.51
N HIS A 93 17.59 0.85 -0.50
CA HIS A 93 16.73 0.77 -1.68
C HIS A 93 15.79 -0.45 -1.67
N VAL A 94 15.71 -1.15 -0.54
CA VAL A 94 14.77 -2.27 -0.38
C VAL A 94 13.34 -1.73 -0.30
N ARG A 95 12.51 -2.13 -1.27
CA ARG A 95 11.13 -1.60 -1.44
C ARG A 95 10.26 -1.84 -0.22
N SER A 96 10.30 -3.06 0.34
CA SER A 96 9.51 -3.41 1.53
C SER A 96 9.91 -2.56 2.75
N PHE A 97 11.19 -2.25 2.92
CA PHE A 97 11.67 -1.41 4.01
C PHE A 97 11.26 0.05 3.85
N SER A 98 11.33 0.56 2.62
CA SER A 98 10.89 1.92 2.31
C SER A 98 9.39 2.09 2.58
N GLU A 99 8.57 1.13 2.16
CA GLU A 99 7.12 1.17 2.41
C GLU A 99 6.78 0.97 3.89
N TYR A 100 7.46 0.05 4.59
CA TYR A 100 7.30 -0.17 6.01
C TYR A 100 7.51 1.13 6.82
N ARG A 101 8.61 1.85 6.55
CA ARG A 101 8.90 3.11 7.21
C ARG A 101 7.91 4.21 6.87
N LEU A 102 7.49 4.28 5.60
CA LEU A 102 6.46 5.23 5.17
C LEU A 102 5.13 4.97 5.87
N LEU A 103 4.69 3.72 5.96
CA LEU A 103 3.46 3.35 6.69
C LEU A 103 3.54 3.74 8.17
N ARG A 104 4.68 3.47 8.84
CA ARG A 104 4.89 3.87 10.25
C ARG A 104 4.80 5.38 10.42
N GLU A 105 5.48 6.14 9.57
CA GLU A 105 5.48 7.60 9.59
C GLU A 105 4.07 8.18 9.39
N LEU A 106 3.33 7.68 8.41
CA LEU A 106 1.96 8.14 8.15
C LEU A 106 1.03 7.79 9.31
N ARG A 107 1.19 6.62 9.94
CA ARG A 107 0.43 6.26 11.14
C ARG A 107 0.76 7.15 12.32
N ALA A 108 2.03 7.47 12.54
CA ALA A 108 2.45 8.39 13.61
C ALA A 108 1.82 9.79 13.43
N ARG A 109 1.53 10.18 12.19
CA ARG A 109 0.79 11.41 11.85
C ARG A 109 -0.73 11.25 11.90
N GLY A 110 -1.26 10.12 12.38
CA GLY A 110 -2.70 9.86 12.49
C GLY A 110 -3.41 9.60 11.16
N LEU A 111 -2.68 9.24 10.10
CA LEU A 111 -3.27 8.95 8.80
C LEU A 111 -3.76 7.50 8.71
N PRO A 112 -4.90 7.26 8.05
CA PRO A 112 -5.52 5.94 7.95
C PRO A 112 -4.82 5.09 6.88
N VAL A 113 -3.76 4.40 7.30
CA VAL A 113 -3.05 3.37 6.53
C VAL A 113 -2.97 2.09 7.36
N PRO A 114 -2.82 0.90 6.75
CA PRO A 114 -2.62 -0.35 7.48
C PRO A 114 -1.40 -0.26 8.40
N ARG A 115 -1.49 -0.86 9.58
CA ARG A 115 -0.34 -0.98 10.48
C ARG A 115 0.67 -1.94 9.88
N PRO A 116 1.92 -1.54 9.62
CA PRO A 116 2.95 -2.48 9.21
C PRO A 116 3.44 -3.28 10.43
N TYR A 117 3.55 -4.60 10.29
CA TYR A 117 4.07 -5.48 11.31
C TYR A 117 5.55 -5.77 11.11
N ALA A 118 5.91 -6.22 9.90
CA ALA A 118 7.29 -6.49 9.53
C ALA A 118 7.49 -6.41 8.01
N ALA A 119 8.72 -6.14 7.61
CA ALA A 119 9.15 -6.16 6.21
C ALA A 119 10.40 -7.03 6.06
N CYS A 120 10.49 -7.77 4.98
CA CYS A 120 11.59 -8.69 4.73
C CYS A 120 12.18 -8.45 3.35
N TYR A 121 13.49 -8.66 3.23
CA TYR A 121 14.10 -8.96 1.96
C TYR A 121 14.98 -10.20 2.06
N ARG A 122 15.13 -10.91 0.94
CA ARG A 122 16.10 -12.00 0.76
C ARG A 122 16.88 -11.74 -0.51
N ARG A 123 18.20 -11.70 -0.41
CA ARG A 123 19.13 -11.45 -1.51
C ARG A 123 19.82 -12.72 -1.95
N GLU A 124 19.89 -12.91 -3.26
CA GLU A 124 20.63 -13.96 -3.95
C GLU A 124 21.47 -13.30 -5.06
N GLY A 125 22.77 -13.28 -4.91
CA GLY A 125 23.68 -12.62 -5.84
C GLY A 125 23.36 -11.13 -6.05
N LEU A 126 23.02 -10.74 -7.28
CA LEU A 126 22.72 -9.36 -7.67
C LEU A 126 21.24 -8.98 -7.57
N VAL A 127 20.39 -9.88 -7.11
CA VAL A 127 18.96 -9.65 -7.00
C VAL A 127 18.44 -9.87 -5.58
N TYR A 128 17.29 -9.29 -5.26
CA TYR A 128 16.57 -9.54 -4.02
C TYR A 128 15.08 -9.72 -4.26
N ARG A 129 14.44 -10.47 -3.39
CA ARG A 129 13.00 -10.58 -3.23
C ARG A 129 12.59 -9.85 -1.97
N ALA A 130 11.38 -9.32 -1.95
CA ALA A 130 10.87 -8.57 -0.82
C ALA A 130 9.41 -8.90 -0.52
N ALA A 131 9.05 -8.82 0.74
CA ALA A 131 7.68 -8.97 1.20
C ALA A 131 7.42 -8.07 2.41
N ILE A 132 6.15 -7.75 2.64
CA ILE A 132 5.70 -6.98 3.79
C ILE A 132 4.50 -7.67 4.42
N LEU A 133 4.48 -7.69 5.76
CA LEU A 133 3.38 -8.16 6.58
C LEU A 133 2.77 -6.96 7.29
N MET A 134 1.46 -6.77 7.15
CA MET A 134 0.75 -5.63 7.71
C MET A 134 -0.66 -6.03 8.18
N GLN A 135 -1.33 -5.12 8.84
CA GLN A 135 -2.69 -5.27 9.31
C GLN A 135 -3.63 -5.66 8.17
N TRP A 136 -4.42 -6.70 8.39
CA TRP A 136 -5.60 -6.96 7.59
C TRP A 136 -6.68 -5.92 7.91
N LEU A 137 -7.29 -5.34 6.89
CA LEU A 137 -8.45 -4.45 7.03
C LEU A 137 -9.70 -5.29 6.68
N PRO A 138 -10.49 -5.69 7.68
CA PRO A 138 -11.70 -6.46 7.41
C PRO A 138 -12.79 -5.55 6.81
N GLU A 139 -13.70 -6.17 6.05
CA GLU A 139 -14.95 -5.55 5.57
C GLU A 139 -14.79 -4.21 4.83
N VAL A 140 -13.60 -3.96 4.25
CA VAL A 140 -13.38 -2.79 3.40
C VAL A 140 -13.57 -3.15 1.93
N ARG A 141 -14.09 -2.19 1.17
CA ARG A 141 -14.23 -2.29 -0.29
C ARG A 141 -13.49 -1.15 -0.96
N SER A 142 -12.87 -1.42 -2.10
CA SER A 142 -12.19 -0.36 -2.85
C SER A 142 -13.20 0.57 -3.53
N LEU A 143 -12.82 1.84 -3.74
CA LEU A 143 -13.62 2.76 -4.55
C LEU A 143 -13.94 2.15 -5.92
N ALA A 144 -13.02 1.36 -6.49
CA ALA A 144 -13.24 0.63 -7.73
C ALA A 144 -14.42 -0.35 -7.63
N ALA A 145 -14.54 -1.10 -6.53
CA ALA A 145 -15.64 -2.04 -6.29
C ALA A 145 -16.97 -1.31 -5.99
N LEU A 146 -16.88 -0.09 -5.45
CA LEU A 146 -18.06 0.72 -5.09
C LEU A 146 -18.63 1.53 -6.28
N LEU A 147 -17.96 1.58 -7.44
CA LEU A 147 -18.44 2.35 -8.60
C LEU A 147 -19.81 1.90 -9.12
N GLY A 148 -20.20 0.64 -8.88
CA GLY A 148 -21.50 0.09 -9.25
C GLY A 148 -22.63 0.44 -8.31
N GLU A 149 -22.35 0.93 -7.11
CA GLU A 149 -23.35 1.29 -6.11
C GLU A 149 -24.07 2.59 -6.46
N ASP A 150 -25.23 2.83 -5.83
CA ASP A 150 -26.01 4.05 -6.08
C ASP A 150 -25.29 5.30 -5.60
N ALA A 151 -24.60 5.23 -4.47
CA ALA A 151 -23.87 6.34 -3.85
C ALA A 151 -22.42 5.97 -3.51
N PRO A 152 -21.49 5.90 -4.50
CA PRO A 152 -20.07 5.73 -4.17
C PRO A 152 -19.56 6.91 -3.30
N PRO A 153 -18.58 6.69 -2.42
CA PRO A 153 -18.12 7.69 -1.45
C PRO A 153 -17.20 8.74 -2.07
N TRP A 154 -17.69 9.53 -3.03
CA TRP A 154 -16.90 10.48 -3.80
C TRP A 154 -16.30 11.58 -2.95
N GLU A 155 -17.10 12.18 -2.06
CA GLU A 155 -16.68 13.27 -1.18
C GLU A 155 -15.65 12.76 -0.16
N ALA A 156 -15.93 11.62 0.46
CA ALA A 156 -15.00 10.99 1.41
C ALA A 156 -13.66 10.63 0.75
N ALA A 157 -13.69 10.19 -0.52
CA ALA A 157 -12.47 9.93 -1.28
C ALA A 157 -11.66 11.21 -1.54
N GLY A 158 -12.33 12.31 -1.85
CA GLY A 158 -11.68 13.62 -2.03
C GLY A 158 -11.02 14.12 -0.74
N GLU A 159 -11.75 14.08 0.36
CA GLU A 159 -11.25 14.48 1.68
C GLU A 159 -10.08 13.61 2.14
N LEU A 160 -10.18 12.28 1.94
CA LEU A 160 -9.11 11.34 2.25
C LEU A 160 -7.82 11.69 1.51
N VAL A 161 -7.89 11.87 0.19
CA VAL A 161 -6.73 12.23 -0.63
C VAL A 161 -6.14 13.58 -0.19
N ALA A 162 -6.98 14.58 0.13
CA ALA A 162 -6.53 15.87 0.61
C ALA A 162 -5.74 15.75 1.93
N ARG A 163 -6.20 14.93 2.90
CA ARG A 163 -5.47 14.66 4.15
C ARG A 163 -4.06 14.14 3.88
N PHE A 164 -3.92 13.16 3.00
CA PHE A 164 -2.61 12.58 2.65
C PHE A 164 -1.72 13.58 1.91
N HIS A 165 -2.25 14.32 0.95
CA HIS A 165 -1.49 15.32 0.21
C HIS A 165 -0.98 16.45 1.10
N ARG A 166 -1.74 16.85 2.13
CA ARG A 166 -1.28 17.84 3.12
C ARG A 166 -0.10 17.37 3.92
N GLN A 167 -0.08 16.09 4.28
CA GLN A 167 1.06 15.49 4.95
C GLN A 167 2.23 15.20 4.00
N GLY A 168 2.11 15.63 2.73
CA GLY A 168 3.16 15.53 1.73
C GLY A 168 3.26 14.18 1.04
N LEU A 169 2.27 13.29 1.15
CA LEU A 169 2.33 11.99 0.50
C LEU A 169 2.13 12.12 -1.01
N ASP A 170 3.21 11.96 -1.78
CA ASP A 170 3.19 11.74 -3.23
C ASP A 170 3.02 10.24 -3.49
N HIS A 171 1.77 9.82 -3.74
CA HIS A 171 1.43 8.41 -3.98
C HIS A 171 1.80 7.98 -5.38
N ALA A 172 2.72 7.04 -5.51
CA ALA A 172 3.27 6.63 -6.81
C ALA A 172 2.23 6.03 -7.77
N ASP A 173 1.18 5.38 -7.22
CA ASP A 173 0.11 4.75 -8.01
C ASP A 173 -1.28 5.02 -7.41
N LEU A 174 -1.65 6.30 -7.24
CA LEU A 174 -2.99 6.66 -6.76
C LEU A 174 -4.05 6.25 -7.78
N ASN A 175 -4.83 5.22 -7.43
CA ASN A 175 -5.89 4.68 -8.28
C ASN A 175 -7.10 4.24 -7.43
N ALA A 176 -8.22 3.91 -8.08
CA ALA A 176 -9.46 3.59 -7.39
C ALA A 176 -9.42 2.27 -6.58
N HIS A 177 -8.49 1.36 -6.85
CA HIS A 177 -8.32 0.13 -6.05
C HIS A 177 -7.58 0.38 -4.73
N ASN A 178 -6.83 1.48 -4.63
CA ASN A 178 -5.99 1.80 -3.48
C ASN A 178 -6.67 2.74 -2.47
N LEU A 179 -7.91 3.19 -2.75
CA LEU A 179 -8.80 3.89 -1.82
C LEU A 179 -9.83 2.88 -1.33
N LEU A 180 -9.77 2.53 -0.04
CA LEU A 180 -10.66 1.55 0.59
C LEU A 180 -11.61 2.26 1.55
N PHE A 181 -12.84 1.75 1.67
CA PHE A 181 -13.88 2.29 2.54
C PHE A 181 -14.60 1.14 3.25
N ASP A 182 -14.93 1.33 4.52
CA ASP A 182 -15.85 0.46 5.25
C ASP A 182 -17.31 0.92 5.09
N ALA A 183 -18.21 0.22 5.77
CA ALA A 183 -19.66 0.51 5.73
C ALA A 183 -20.00 1.86 6.36
N GLU A 184 -19.19 2.35 7.29
CA GLU A 184 -19.35 3.65 7.96
C GLU A 184 -18.73 4.81 7.17
N GLY A 185 -18.16 4.54 5.99
CA GLY A 185 -17.52 5.53 5.12
C GLY A 185 -16.13 5.96 5.57
N ARG A 186 -15.53 5.28 6.57
CA ARG A 186 -14.13 5.52 6.93
C ARG A 186 -13.22 5.03 5.81
N GLY A 187 -12.28 5.86 5.41
CA GLY A 187 -11.38 5.57 4.30
C GLY A 187 -9.97 5.22 4.72
N TRP A 188 -9.31 4.35 3.97
CA TRP A 188 -7.89 4.02 4.05
C TRP A 188 -7.21 4.17 2.71
N LEU A 189 -5.92 4.52 2.75
CA LEU A 189 -5.05 4.50 1.58
C LEU A 189 -4.04 3.36 1.71
N VAL A 190 -3.93 2.55 0.65
CA VAL A 190 -3.08 1.35 0.63
C VAL A 190 -2.15 1.35 -0.57
N ASP A 191 -1.21 0.38 -0.61
CA ASP A 191 -0.20 0.20 -1.68
C ASP A 191 0.70 1.41 -1.87
N LEU A 192 1.49 1.71 -0.84
CA LEU A 192 2.42 2.85 -0.81
C LEU A 192 3.78 2.54 -1.45
N ASP A 193 3.89 1.43 -2.19
CA ASP A 193 5.12 1.08 -2.87
C ASP A 193 5.60 2.21 -3.80
N ARG A 194 6.87 2.60 -3.68
CA ARG A 194 7.51 3.75 -4.37
C ARG A 194 6.91 5.12 -4.05
N SER A 195 5.93 5.19 -3.17
CA SER A 195 5.42 6.46 -2.66
C SER A 195 6.44 7.13 -1.74
N ARG A 196 6.31 8.42 -1.53
CA ARG A 196 7.28 9.19 -0.74
C ARG A 196 6.65 10.43 -0.12
N LEU A 197 7.24 10.90 0.96
CA LEU A 197 6.90 12.20 1.52
C LEU A 197 7.69 13.32 0.83
N ARG A 198 7.00 14.39 0.46
CA ARG A 198 7.53 15.58 -0.20
C ARG A 198 6.90 16.84 0.38
N ILE A 199 7.53 17.97 0.18
CA ILE A 199 6.88 19.25 0.42
C ILE A 199 5.65 19.33 -0.51
N PRO A 200 4.45 19.65 0.03
CA PRO A 200 3.25 19.78 -0.77
C PRO A 200 3.43 20.81 -1.91
N ALA A 201 3.20 20.36 -3.14
CA ALA A 201 3.30 21.19 -4.32
C ALA A 201 2.20 20.82 -5.32
N THR A 202 1.69 21.80 -6.04
CA THR A 202 0.55 21.63 -6.96
C THR A 202 0.84 20.58 -8.04
N ALA A 203 2.02 20.61 -8.64
CA ALA A 203 2.36 19.76 -9.78
C ALA A 203 2.18 18.26 -9.50
N TRP A 204 2.75 17.73 -8.41
CA TRP A 204 2.64 16.31 -8.13
C TRP A 204 1.27 15.92 -7.56
N ARG A 205 0.60 16.84 -6.82
CA ARG A 205 -0.78 16.61 -6.34
C ARG A 205 -1.75 16.45 -7.52
N GLU A 206 -1.68 17.37 -8.49
CA GLU A 206 -2.50 17.28 -9.71
C GLU A 206 -2.17 16.03 -10.54
N ALA A 207 -0.90 15.62 -10.60
CA ALA A 207 -0.52 14.38 -11.27
C ALA A 207 -1.13 13.14 -10.60
N ASN A 208 -1.22 13.12 -9.25
CA ASN A 208 -1.89 12.07 -8.49
C ASN A 208 -3.41 12.05 -8.78
N LEU A 209 -4.08 13.20 -8.72
CA LEU A 209 -5.51 13.31 -9.01
C LEU A 209 -5.83 12.93 -10.46
N ALA A 210 -5.01 13.36 -11.42
CA ALA A 210 -5.16 12.97 -12.83
C ALA A 210 -4.98 11.46 -13.04
N ARG A 211 -4.09 10.80 -12.27
CA ARG A 211 -3.92 9.34 -12.30
C ARG A 211 -5.17 8.65 -11.76
N LEU A 212 -5.72 9.12 -10.64
CA LEU A 212 -6.97 8.61 -10.07
C LEU A 212 -8.12 8.75 -11.07
N GLN A 213 -8.27 9.92 -11.72
CA GLN A 213 -9.30 10.13 -12.74
C GLN A 213 -9.17 9.16 -13.91
N ARG A 214 -7.94 8.94 -14.42
CA ARG A 214 -7.71 7.96 -15.50
C ARG A 214 -8.08 6.54 -15.07
N SER A 215 -7.78 6.17 -13.83
CA SER A 215 -8.17 4.87 -13.26
C SER A 215 -9.69 4.70 -13.22
N LEU A 216 -10.41 5.71 -12.75
CA LEU A 216 -11.87 5.72 -12.69
C LEU A 216 -12.51 5.64 -14.09
N ARG A 217 -12.02 6.42 -15.06
CA ARG A 217 -12.46 6.36 -16.46
C ARG A 217 -12.25 4.97 -17.07
N LYS A 218 -11.11 4.37 -16.83
CA LYS A 218 -10.80 3.01 -17.31
C LYS A 218 -11.77 1.97 -16.75
N LEU A 219 -12.13 2.07 -15.47
CA LEU A 219 -13.07 1.17 -14.81
C LEU A 219 -14.51 1.36 -15.27
N ALA A 220 -14.94 2.61 -15.55
CA ALA A 220 -16.26 2.91 -16.08
C ALA A 220 -16.46 2.31 -17.47
N GLY A 221 -15.41 2.28 -18.29
CA GLY A 221 -15.51 1.85 -19.68
C GLY A 221 -16.58 2.64 -20.44
N ALA A 222 -17.30 1.97 -21.35
CA ALA A 222 -18.40 2.57 -22.11
C ALA A 222 -19.75 2.63 -21.35
N ARG A 223 -19.86 1.99 -20.18
CA ARG A 223 -21.17 1.78 -19.52
C ARG A 223 -21.69 2.98 -18.74
N ALA A 224 -20.83 3.80 -18.12
CA ALA A 224 -21.28 4.92 -17.29
C ALA A 224 -20.26 6.08 -17.23
N PRO A 225 -19.73 6.60 -18.35
CA PRO A 225 -18.72 7.64 -18.32
C PRO A 225 -19.23 8.94 -17.66
N ALA A 226 -20.46 9.33 -17.94
CA ALA A 226 -21.05 10.55 -17.36
C ALA A 226 -21.20 10.49 -15.84
N ARG A 227 -21.58 9.33 -15.30
CA ARG A 227 -21.69 9.11 -13.84
C ARG A 227 -20.33 9.24 -13.14
N VAL A 228 -19.29 8.63 -13.73
CA VAL A 228 -17.94 8.69 -13.18
C VAL A 228 -17.36 10.10 -13.28
N GLU A 229 -17.62 10.84 -14.36
CA GLU A 229 -17.19 12.23 -14.47
C GLU A 229 -17.93 13.14 -13.46
N ALA A 230 -19.21 12.91 -13.23
CA ALA A 230 -19.96 13.62 -12.19
C ALA A 230 -19.41 13.29 -10.79
N GLY A 231 -19.18 12.02 -10.50
CA GLY A 231 -18.57 11.58 -9.25
C GLY A 231 -17.16 12.14 -9.03
N PHE A 232 -16.33 12.15 -10.07
CA PHE A 232 -15.00 12.76 -9.97
C PHE A 232 -15.06 14.28 -9.73
N ARG A 233 -16.06 14.99 -10.28
CA ARG A 233 -16.27 16.42 -9.95
C ARG A 233 -16.61 16.60 -8.48
N ALA A 234 -17.47 15.75 -7.89
CA ALA A 234 -17.79 15.77 -6.47
C ALA A 234 -16.56 15.49 -5.60
N LEU A 235 -15.79 14.44 -5.94
CA LEU A 235 -14.50 14.12 -5.31
C LEU A 235 -13.55 15.32 -5.36
N ARG A 236 -13.40 15.94 -6.52
CA ARG A 236 -12.51 17.09 -6.70
C ARG A 236 -12.97 18.29 -5.87
N ALA A 237 -14.25 18.60 -5.83
CA ALA A 237 -14.79 19.70 -5.03
C ALA A 237 -14.53 19.46 -3.54
N ALA A 238 -14.77 18.25 -3.03
CA ALA A 238 -14.47 17.88 -1.65
C ALA A 238 -12.97 17.94 -1.33
N TYR A 239 -12.11 17.50 -2.27
CA TYR A 239 -10.66 17.63 -2.16
C TYR A 239 -10.23 19.09 -2.03
N ASP A 240 -10.70 19.97 -2.92
CA ASP A 240 -10.34 21.39 -2.94
C ASP A 240 -10.84 22.09 -1.66
N ALA A 241 -12.08 21.82 -1.23
CA ALA A 241 -12.61 22.33 0.00
C ALA A 241 -11.83 21.85 1.24
N ALA A 242 -11.50 20.55 1.30
CA ALA A 242 -10.67 20.02 2.35
C ALA A 242 -9.24 20.57 2.31
N TRP A 243 -8.66 20.81 1.15
CA TRP A 243 -7.35 21.44 1.01
C TRP A 243 -7.33 22.88 1.52
N GLN A 244 -8.38 23.65 1.28
CA GLN A 244 -8.48 25.07 1.68
C GLN A 244 -8.75 25.25 3.19
N ARG A 245 -9.57 24.39 3.80
CA ARG A 245 -9.94 24.51 5.23
C ARG A 245 -8.76 24.58 6.19
N GLY A 246 -7.58 24.06 5.83
CA GLY A 246 -6.50 23.94 6.78
C GLY A 246 -6.88 22.95 7.93
N TYR A 247 -5.98 22.69 8.82
CA TYR A 247 -6.28 22.14 10.15
C TYR A 247 -6.36 23.28 11.12
#